data_ae3220a44e2320dd65e6c79badea1d81
#
_entry.id   ae3220a44e2320dd65e6c79badea1d81
#
_cell.length_a   1.000
_cell.length_b   1.000
_cell.length_c   1.000
_cell.angle_alpha   90.00
_cell.angle_beta   90.00
_cell.angle_gamma   90.00
#
_symmetry.space_group_name_H-M   'P 1'
#
loop_
_entity.id
_entity.type
_entity.pdbx_description
1 polymer ?
#
loop_
_entity_poly.entity_id
_entity_poly.type
_entity_poly.pdbx_seq_one_letter_code
_entity_poly.pdbx_strand_id
1 'polypeptide(L)'
;MNPPRITAFHALTHRVRWRIFAFLFAFAFIAYFQQKGLTVAAERIMPDLGISQVQVGWLEWAFVLGYAAFQFPGGVIGQRLGARVTFTLIGIVAFLATVLTPLAPRLLQGSALFLMLFALQLLMGLAQAGIFPVGSGVMEAWFRPEKWAIIQGVQTMGMQFAAAATPPIVALLMSSVGWQKALFWPALPAIVVIALWAWYGRNTPNEHPSVSAAELAELDPRSLQQSPTTISGRRIMQVLANRSILLLTVSYVCMNYVFYLIGNWCFLYLVQERHFNILESGWLAMIPPLAAGLGGGIGGKLVAVLVDRFGIRWGFRLLPMLALPTSGTLILVAVNLNNPYGAVGALALAYAVLELNEGAFWGATMYIARSDTMSATGVLNTGGNIGGLIGIPIVAYLSGGGHWTAAFVIGTVLALLGAVMWMGIDADKSIG
;
A
#
# COMPACT_ATOMS: atom_id res chain seq x y z
N MET A 1 29.51 -20.87 23.07
CA MET A 1 28.14 -21.44 23.03
C MET A 1 27.18 -20.32 22.63
N ASN A 2 26.65 -20.37 21.41
CA ASN A 2 25.61 -19.39 20.97
C ASN A 2 24.32 -19.67 21.73
N PRO A 3 23.63 -18.66 22.28
CA PRO A 3 22.35 -18.87 22.91
C PRO A 3 21.31 -19.36 21.86
N PRO A 4 20.40 -20.25 22.22
CA PRO A 4 19.50 -20.89 21.28
C PRO A 4 18.58 -19.84 20.61
N ARG A 5 18.36 -19.99 19.32
CA ARG A 5 17.51 -19.08 18.47
C ARG A 5 16.10 -18.83 19.02
N ILE A 6 15.61 -19.68 19.92
CA ILE A 6 14.32 -19.56 20.60
C ILE A 6 14.28 -18.33 21.53
N THR A 7 15.38 -17.97 22.16
CA THR A 7 15.48 -16.81 23.06
C THR A 7 15.40 -15.48 22.32
N ALA A 8 15.87 -15.40 21.08
CA ALA A 8 15.80 -14.18 20.26
C ALA A 8 14.36 -13.85 19.82
N PHE A 9 13.59 -14.87 19.44
CA PHE A 9 12.18 -14.68 19.05
C PHE A 9 11.30 -14.27 20.25
N HIS A 10 11.48 -14.89 21.41
CA HIS A 10 10.79 -14.49 22.64
C HIS A 10 11.14 -13.06 23.09
N ALA A 11 12.43 -12.67 22.97
CA ALA A 11 12.84 -11.30 23.31
C ALA A 11 12.23 -10.24 22.37
N LEU A 12 12.00 -10.56 21.10
CA LEU A 12 11.34 -9.68 20.14
C LEU A 12 9.84 -9.49 20.45
N THR A 13 9.12 -10.55 20.80
CA THR A 13 7.68 -10.50 21.09
C THR A 13 7.35 -9.77 22.39
N HIS A 14 8.30 -9.61 23.32
CA HIS A 14 8.12 -8.84 24.55
C HIS A 14 8.29 -7.33 24.39
N ARG A 15 8.84 -6.84 23.27
CA ARG A 15 9.03 -5.40 23.02
C ARG A 15 7.74 -4.77 22.50
N VAL A 16 7.34 -3.68 23.11
CA VAL A 16 6.09 -2.96 22.78
C VAL A 16 6.08 -2.52 21.32
N ARG A 17 7.22 -2.06 20.77
CA ARG A 17 7.34 -1.60 19.38
C ARG A 17 6.87 -2.63 18.35
N TRP A 18 7.12 -3.91 18.57
CA TRP A 18 6.68 -4.95 17.64
C TRP A 18 5.18 -5.23 17.70
N ARG A 19 4.56 -5.03 18.87
CA ARG A 19 3.10 -5.08 19.01
C ARG A 19 2.45 -3.90 18.31
N ILE A 20 3.03 -2.69 18.44
CA ILE A 20 2.58 -1.51 17.67
C ILE A 20 2.69 -1.77 16.17
N PHE A 21 3.80 -2.33 15.70
CA PHE A 21 3.95 -2.70 14.29
C PHE A 21 2.93 -3.75 13.83
N ALA A 22 2.64 -4.75 14.67
CA ALA A 22 1.60 -5.73 14.37
C ALA A 22 0.21 -5.10 14.16
N PHE A 23 -0.12 -4.02 14.87
CA PHE A 23 -1.33 -3.25 14.60
C PHE A 23 -1.28 -2.55 13.25
N LEU A 24 -0.16 -1.92 12.88
CA LEU A 24 -0.01 -1.29 11.56
C LEU A 24 -0.19 -2.31 10.43
N PHE A 25 0.43 -3.48 10.60
CA PHE A 25 0.29 -4.60 9.67
C PHE A 25 -1.18 -5.07 9.58
N ALA A 26 -1.86 -5.23 10.71
CA ALA A 26 -3.26 -5.64 10.76
C ALA A 26 -4.19 -4.62 10.10
N PHE A 27 -3.98 -3.32 10.33
CA PHE A 27 -4.73 -2.25 9.66
C PHE A 27 -4.55 -2.30 8.14
N ALA A 28 -3.29 -2.44 7.66
CA ALA A 28 -3.01 -2.55 6.24
C ALA A 28 -3.65 -3.80 5.62
N PHE A 29 -3.52 -4.95 6.28
CA PHE A 29 -4.11 -6.22 5.83
C PHE A 29 -5.63 -6.13 5.72
N ILE A 30 -6.31 -5.65 6.78
CA ILE A 30 -7.77 -5.52 6.81
C ILE A 30 -8.25 -4.52 5.76
N ALA A 31 -7.56 -3.40 5.60
CA ALA A 31 -7.92 -2.40 4.61
C ALA A 31 -7.90 -2.96 3.18
N TYR A 32 -6.85 -3.71 2.83
CA TYR A 32 -6.78 -4.36 1.51
C TYR A 32 -7.85 -5.43 1.32
N PHE A 33 -8.16 -6.18 2.37
CA PHE A 33 -9.25 -7.14 2.34
C PHE A 33 -10.62 -6.46 2.11
N GLN A 34 -10.89 -5.34 2.79
CA GLN A 34 -12.10 -4.55 2.61
C GLN A 34 -12.19 -3.95 1.19
N GLN A 35 -11.09 -3.42 0.67
CA GLN A 35 -11.01 -2.84 -0.67
C GLN A 35 -11.29 -3.86 -1.76
N LYS A 36 -10.61 -5.01 -1.73
CA LYS A 36 -10.70 -6.04 -2.79
C LYS A 36 -11.97 -6.89 -2.70
N GLY A 37 -12.63 -6.91 -1.55
CA GLY A 37 -13.83 -7.72 -1.34
C GLY A 37 -14.97 -7.39 -2.30
N LEU A 38 -15.22 -6.10 -2.56
CA LEU A 38 -16.28 -5.67 -3.47
C LEU A 38 -16.02 -6.13 -4.92
N THR A 39 -14.78 -5.97 -5.39
CA THR A 39 -14.35 -6.41 -6.73
C THR A 39 -14.60 -7.91 -6.94
N VAL A 40 -14.23 -8.72 -5.95
CA VAL A 40 -14.46 -10.18 -6.03
C VAL A 40 -15.96 -10.52 -5.99
N ALA A 41 -16.73 -9.80 -5.16
CA ALA A 41 -18.17 -10.03 -5.04
C ALA A 41 -18.98 -9.48 -6.23
N ALA A 42 -18.38 -8.69 -7.12
CA ALA A 42 -19.07 -8.00 -8.23
C ALA A 42 -19.87 -8.97 -9.12
N GLU A 43 -19.34 -10.18 -9.38
CA GLU A 43 -20.01 -11.19 -10.18
C GLU A 43 -21.41 -11.57 -9.64
N ARG A 44 -21.57 -11.60 -8.32
CA ARG A 44 -22.86 -11.86 -7.66
C ARG A 44 -23.68 -10.60 -7.43
N ILE A 45 -23.03 -9.50 -7.16
CA ILE A 45 -23.67 -8.22 -6.90
C ILE A 45 -24.39 -7.68 -8.15
N MET A 46 -23.76 -7.82 -9.34
CA MET A 46 -24.33 -7.31 -10.60
C MET A 46 -25.73 -7.88 -10.89
N PRO A 47 -25.95 -9.18 -10.96
CA PRO A 47 -27.29 -9.73 -11.22
C PRO A 47 -28.27 -9.49 -10.06
N ASP A 48 -27.81 -9.58 -8.79
CA ASP A 48 -28.68 -9.44 -7.63
C ASP A 48 -29.24 -8.02 -7.45
N LEU A 49 -28.42 -7.00 -7.78
CA LEU A 49 -28.78 -5.59 -7.59
C LEU A 49 -29.17 -4.88 -8.90
N GLY A 50 -29.08 -5.56 -10.06
CA GLY A 50 -29.37 -4.97 -11.37
C GLY A 50 -28.38 -3.86 -11.75
N ILE A 51 -27.14 -3.90 -11.26
CA ILE A 51 -26.09 -2.93 -11.60
C ILE A 51 -25.19 -3.49 -12.71
N SER A 52 -24.80 -2.60 -13.63
CA SER A 52 -23.95 -2.97 -14.75
C SER A 52 -22.47 -3.07 -14.34
N GLN A 53 -21.67 -3.73 -15.16
CA GLN A 53 -20.21 -3.78 -15.00
C GLN A 53 -19.60 -2.37 -14.99
N VAL A 54 -20.12 -1.45 -15.79
CA VAL A 54 -19.69 -0.03 -15.81
C VAL A 54 -19.96 0.63 -14.46
N GLN A 55 -21.10 0.36 -13.85
CA GLN A 55 -21.43 0.89 -12.53
C GLN A 55 -20.51 0.31 -11.44
N VAL A 56 -20.14 -0.97 -11.50
CA VAL A 56 -19.13 -1.54 -10.62
C VAL A 56 -17.78 -0.82 -10.79
N GLY A 57 -17.37 -0.55 -12.03
CA GLY A 57 -16.18 0.25 -12.31
C GLY A 57 -16.22 1.65 -11.66
N TRP A 58 -17.39 2.31 -11.68
CA TRP A 58 -17.58 3.60 -10.99
C TRP A 58 -17.47 3.47 -9.46
N LEU A 59 -17.93 2.36 -8.87
CA LEU A 59 -17.76 2.12 -7.42
C LEU A 59 -16.27 1.95 -7.05
N GLU A 60 -15.52 1.20 -7.83
CA GLU A 60 -14.09 1.07 -7.65
C GLU A 60 -13.35 2.40 -7.83
N TRP A 61 -13.73 3.16 -8.86
CA TRP A 61 -13.17 4.48 -9.10
C TRP A 61 -13.44 5.45 -7.94
N ALA A 62 -14.64 5.40 -7.34
CA ALA A 62 -14.98 6.23 -6.18
C ALA A 62 -14.04 5.97 -4.99
N PHE A 63 -13.71 4.69 -4.73
CA PHE A 63 -12.72 4.34 -3.72
C PHE A 63 -11.35 4.95 -4.04
N VAL A 64 -10.83 4.70 -5.25
CA VAL A 64 -9.51 5.19 -5.67
C VAL A 64 -9.44 6.72 -5.65
N LEU A 65 -10.50 7.40 -6.06
CA LEU A 65 -10.60 8.85 -6.00
C LEU A 65 -10.48 9.37 -4.56
N GLY A 66 -11.28 8.81 -3.64
CA GLY A 66 -11.23 9.19 -2.22
C GLY A 66 -9.86 8.91 -1.62
N TYR A 67 -9.31 7.75 -1.92
CA TYR A 67 -8.00 7.31 -1.45
C TYR A 67 -6.88 8.22 -1.96
N ALA A 68 -6.82 8.53 -3.26
CA ALA A 68 -5.82 9.41 -3.85
C ALA A 68 -5.94 10.85 -3.32
N ALA A 69 -7.16 11.40 -3.28
CA ALA A 69 -7.39 12.79 -2.88
C ALA A 69 -7.04 13.04 -1.41
N PHE A 70 -7.18 12.04 -0.54
CA PHE A 70 -7.05 12.24 0.91
C PHE A 70 -5.75 11.72 1.52
N GLN A 71 -4.79 11.22 0.73
CA GLN A 71 -3.48 10.75 1.21
C GLN A 71 -2.71 11.86 1.94
N PHE A 72 -2.48 12.98 1.26
CA PHE A 72 -1.80 14.13 1.85
C PHE A 72 -2.60 14.78 2.99
N PRO A 73 -3.90 15.13 2.84
CA PRO A 73 -4.71 15.61 3.96
C PRO A 73 -4.73 14.65 5.15
N GLY A 74 -4.82 13.34 4.90
CA GLY A 74 -4.79 12.31 5.93
C GLY A 74 -3.47 12.30 6.72
N GLY A 75 -2.34 12.46 6.03
CA GLY A 75 -1.03 12.63 6.66
C GLY A 75 -0.96 13.86 7.55
N VAL A 76 -1.45 15.02 7.06
CA VAL A 76 -1.52 16.26 7.85
C VAL A 76 -2.42 16.14 9.07
N ILE A 77 -3.57 15.48 8.93
CA ILE A 77 -4.49 15.20 10.05
C ILE A 77 -3.79 14.28 11.06
N GLY A 78 -3.12 13.22 10.60
CA GLY A 78 -2.36 12.31 11.44
C GLY A 78 -1.29 13.03 12.26
N GLN A 79 -0.60 13.97 11.66
CA GLN A 79 0.44 14.78 12.32
C GLN A 79 -0.15 15.70 13.39
N ARG A 80 -1.36 16.25 13.17
CA ARG A 80 -2.06 17.15 14.10
C ARG A 80 -2.76 16.43 15.26
N LEU A 81 -3.48 15.36 14.95
CA LEU A 81 -4.29 14.62 15.93
C LEU A 81 -3.49 13.50 16.63
N GLY A 82 -2.35 13.13 16.08
CA GLY A 82 -1.58 11.97 16.48
C GLY A 82 -2.12 10.66 15.90
N ALA A 83 -1.25 9.66 15.86
CA ALA A 83 -1.53 8.39 15.23
C ALA A 83 -2.65 7.59 15.93
N ARG A 84 -2.70 7.64 17.28
CA ARG A 84 -3.71 6.90 18.06
C ARG A 84 -5.13 7.30 17.66
N VAL A 85 -5.42 8.60 17.66
CA VAL A 85 -6.74 9.14 17.32
C VAL A 85 -7.04 8.90 15.84
N THR A 86 -6.08 9.18 14.96
CA THR A 86 -6.27 9.09 13.51
C THR A 86 -6.56 7.66 13.07
N PHE A 87 -5.79 6.65 13.51
CA PHE A 87 -6.07 5.25 13.17
C PHE A 87 -7.39 4.77 13.74
N THR A 88 -7.79 5.25 14.93
CA THR A 88 -9.10 4.92 15.51
C THR A 88 -10.23 5.46 14.64
N LEU A 89 -10.13 6.73 14.18
CA LEU A 89 -11.12 7.35 13.28
C LEU A 89 -11.17 6.65 11.91
N ILE A 90 -10.00 6.39 11.30
CA ILE A 90 -9.88 5.62 10.05
C ILE A 90 -10.59 4.28 10.19
N GLY A 91 -10.29 3.54 11.27
CA GLY A 91 -10.88 2.24 11.52
C GLY A 91 -12.40 2.30 11.69
N ILE A 92 -12.92 3.25 12.47
CA ILE A 92 -14.36 3.41 12.69
C ILE A 92 -15.09 3.72 11.39
N VAL A 93 -14.59 4.67 10.60
CA VAL A 93 -15.22 5.07 9.33
C VAL A 93 -15.19 3.91 8.32
N ALA A 94 -14.03 3.24 8.17
CA ALA A 94 -13.91 2.06 7.29
C ALA A 94 -14.80 0.90 7.76
N PHE A 95 -14.90 0.65 9.08
CA PHE A 95 -15.80 -0.33 9.66
C PHE A 95 -17.27 -0.02 9.32
N LEU A 96 -17.72 1.21 9.53
CA LEU A 96 -19.09 1.62 9.20
C LEU A 96 -19.38 1.46 7.71
N ALA A 97 -18.49 1.89 6.83
CA ALA A 97 -18.63 1.69 5.39
C ALA A 97 -18.71 0.21 5.01
N THR A 98 -17.88 -0.65 5.65
CA THR A 98 -17.90 -2.11 5.42
C THR A 98 -19.22 -2.74 5.85
N VAL A 99 -19.79 -2.33 7.00
CA VAL A 99 -21.08 -2.83 7.50
C VAL A 99 -22.24 -2.34 6.65
N LEU A 100 -22.23 -1.06 6.26
CA LEU A 100 -23.33 -0.44 5.53
C LEU A 100 -23.42 -0.92 4.07
N THR A 101 -22.29 -1.25 3.43
CA THR A 101 -22.27 -1.71 2.02
C THR A 101 -23.20 -2.89 1.78
N PRO A 102 -23.12 -4.04 2.49
CA PRO A 102 -24.04 -5.16 2.28
C PRO A 102 -25.46 -4.92 2.83
N LEU A 103 -25.67 -3.91 3.68
CA LEU A 103 -26.97 -3.53 4.19
C LEU A 103 -27.72 -2.55 3.28
N ALA A 104 -27.02 -1.77 2.46
CA ALA A 104 -27.60 -0.75 1.61
C ALA A 104 -28.76 -1.26 0.72
N PRO A 105 -28.69 -2.48 0.11
CA PRO A 105 -29.81 -3.02 -0.70
C PRO A 105 -31.10 -3.31 0.07
N ARG A 106 -31.03 -3.40 1.42
CA ARG A 106 -32.22 -3.56 2.25
C ARG A 106 -32.95 -2.23 2.50
N LEU A 107 -32.23 -1.11 2.30
CA LEU A 107 -32.74 0.23 2.59
C LEU A 107 -33.14 0.97 1.32
N LEU A 108 -32.43 0.74 0.21
CA LEU A 108 -32.54 1.52 -1.02
C LEU A 108 -32.54 0.60 -2.24
N GLN A 109 -33.09 1.09 -3.35
CA GLN A 109 -33.13 0.40 -4.65
C GLN A 109 -32.80 1.36 -5.80
N GLY A 110 -32.46 0.81 -6.97
CA GLY A 110 -32.19 1.56 -8.20
C GLY A 110 -31.07 2.60 -8.05
N SER A 111 -31.29 3.80 -8.56
CA SER A 111 -30.29 4.87 -8.55
C SER A 111 -29.91 5.34 -7.16
N ALA A 112 -30.83 5.33 -6.20
CA ALA A 112 -30.55 5.71 -4.82
C ALA A 112 -29.61 4.71 -4.14
N LEU A 113 -29.76 3.41 -4.41
CA LEU A 113 -28.83 2.37 -3.95
C LEU A 113 -27.45 2.58 -4.56
N PHE A 114 -27.37 2.83 -5.88
CA PHE A 114 -26.09 3.06 -6.55
C PHE A 114 -25.34 4.27 -5.94
N LEU A 115 -26.05 5.40 -5.74
CA LEU A 115 -25.47 6.59 -5.13
C LEU A 115 -24.99 6.33 -3.69
N MET A 116 -25.72 5.54 -2.91
CA MET A 116 -25.31 5.14 -1.55
C MET A 116 -24.04 4.28 -1.60
N LEU A 117 -23.99 3.28 -2.47
CA LEU A 117 -22.80 2.43 -2.62
C LEU A 117 -21.60 3.25 -3.10
N PHE A 118 -21.80 4.19 -4.02
CA PHE A 118 -20.76 5.11 -4.48
C PHE A 118 -20.23 5.98 -3.34
N ALA A 119 -21.12 6.56 -2.54
CA ALA A 119 -20.76 7.38 -1.39
C ALA A 119 -20.00 6.56 -0.33
N LEU A 120 -20.41 5.31 -0.06
CA LEU A 120 -19.73 4.42 0.87
C LEU A 120 -18.33 4.03 0.39
N GLN A 121 -18.15 3.77 -0.90
CA GLN A 121 -16.83 3.48 -1.48
C GLN A 121 -15.91 4.71 -1.44
N LEU A 122 -16.43 5.89 -1.77
CA LEU A 122 -15.70 7.15 -1.65
C LEU A 122 -15.27 7.40 -0.21
N LEU A 123 -16.18 7.23 0.75
CA LEU A 123 -15.92 7.40 2.18
C LEU A 123 -14.89 6.39 2.68
N MET A 124 -14.94 5.13 2.25
CA MET A 124 -13.95 4.12 2.58
C MET A 124 -12.57 4.51 2.04
N GLY A 125 -12.49 4.98 0.79
CA GLY A 125 -11.26 5.49 0.21
C GLY A 125 -10.68 6.67 0.99
N LEU A 126 -11.49 7.67 1.31
CA LEU A 126 -11.10 8.81 2.14
C LEU A 126 -10.56 8.37 3.52
N ALA A 127 -11.26 7.45 4.17
CA ALA A 127 -10.85 6.95 5.48
C ALA A 127 -9.50 6.21 5.42
N GLN A 128 -9.38 5.24 4.50
CA GLN A 128 -8.19 4.39 4.42
C GLN A 128 -6.94 5.12 3.88
N ALA A 129 -7.09 6.28 3.25
CA ALA A 129 -6.00 7.07 2.69
C ALA A 129 -4.90 7.40 3.71
N GLY A 130 -5.26 7.62 4.97
CA GLY A 130 -4.31 7.94 6.05
C GLY A 130 -3.49 6.75 6.56
N ILE A 131 -3.82 5.49 6.24
CA ILE A 131 -3.19 4.30 6.84
C ILE A 131 -1.67 4.29 6.66
N PHE A 132 -1.20 4.48 5.44
CA PHE A 132 0.24 4.42 5.15
C PHE A 132 0.99 5.69 5.60
N PRO A 133 0.52 6.91 5.30
CA PRO A 133 1.18 8.13 5.76
C PRO A 133 1.29 8.20 7.29
N VAL A 134 0.19 7.94 8.01
CA VAL A 134 0.17 7.95 9.48
C VAL A 134 0.99 6.78 10.05
N GLY A 135 0.94 5.61 9.40
CA GLY A 135 1.77 4.45 9.74
C GLY A 135 3.26 4.75 9.67
N SER A 136 3.70 5.50 8.64
CA SER A 136 5.10 5.92 8.52
C SER A 136 5.54 6.82 9.67
N GLY A 137 4.67 7.71 10.14
CA GLY A 137 4.96 8.52 11.33
C GLY A 137 5.05 7.69 12.62
N VAL A 138 4.21 6.65 12.75
CA VAL A 138 4.35 5.68 13.87
C VAL A 138 5.68 4.95 13.76
N MET A 139 6.07 4.51 12.57
CA MET A 139 7.37 3.83 12.37
C MET A 139 8.54 4.74 12.72
N GLU A 140 8.46 6.02 12.34
CA GLU A 140 9.45 7.03 12.72
C GLU A 140 9.58 7.17 14.24
N ALA A 141 8.46 7.25 14.96
CA ALA A 141 8.45 7.42 16.41
C ALA A 141 8.93 6.17 17.18
N TRP A 142 8.62 4.96 16.69
CA TRP A 142 8.83 3.70 17.42
C TRP A 142 10.06 2.91 16.99
N PHE A 143 10.73 3.29 15.88
CA PHE A 143 11.87 2.55 15.36
C PHE A 143 13.01 3.49 14.97
N ARG A 144 14.23 2.99 15.08
CA ARG A 144 15.42 3.71 14.62
C ARG A 144 15.43 3.85 13.09
N PRO A 145 16.05 4.91 12.56
CA PRO A 145 16.12 5.17 11.12
C PRO A 145 16.63 3.99 10.29
N GLU A 146 17.58 3.23 10.80
CA GLU A 146 18.16 2.06 10.11
C GLU A 146 17.13 0.93 9.87
N LYS A 147 16.02 0.95 10.63
CA LYS A 147 14.93 -0.04 10.51
C LYS A 147 13.78 0.38 9.62
N TRP A 148 13.66 1.66 9.28
CA TRP A 148 12.48 2.19 8.56
C TRP A 148 12.23 1.49 7.22
N ALA A 149 13.27 1.32 6.39
CA ALA A 149 13.14 0.63 5.11
C ALA A 149 12.69 -0.84 5.27
N ILE A 150 13.24 -1.53 6.29
CA ILE A 150 12.86 -2.94 6.58
C ILE A 150 11.39 -3.03 6.98
N ILE A 151 10.95 -2.16 7.89
CA ILE A 151 9.59 -2.18 8.44
C ILE A 151 8.57 -1.81 7.37
N GLN A 152 8.88 -0.81 6.53
CA GLN A 152 8.06 -0.47 5.37
C GLN A 152 7.94 -1.65 4.39
N GLY A 153 9.06 -2.31 4.08
CA GLY A 153 9.04 -3.50 3.21
C GLY A 153 8.18 -4.64 3.77
N VAL A 154 8.23 -4.88 5.10
CA VAL A 154 7.37 -5.89 5.74
C VAL A 154 5.90 -5.46 5.75
N GLN A 155 5.60 -4.17 5.91
CA GLN A 155 4.22 -3.67 5.78
C GLN A 155 3.68 -3.88 4.37
N THR A 156 4.46 -3.57 3.34
CA THR A 156 4.13 -3.82 1.92
C THR A 156 3.92 -5.31 1.66
N MET A 157 4.76 -6.18 2.22
CA MET A 157 4.56 -7.63 2.13
C MET A 157 3.19 -8.06 2.67
N GLY A 158 2.77 -7.53 3.82
CA GLY A 158 1.45 -7.81 4.40
C GLY A 158 0.30 -7.36 3.51
N MET A 159 0.41 -6.19 2.89
CA MET A 159 -0.54 -5.65 1.93
C MET A 159 -0.70 -6.57 0.71
N GLN A 160 0.38 -7.00 0.12
CA GLN A 160 0.37 -7.86 -1.07
C GLN A 160 -0.16 -9.27 -0.74
N PHE A 161 0.16 -9.81 0.44
CA PHE A 161 -0.40 -11.07 0.90
C PHE A 161 -1.92 -10.97 1.14
N ALA A 162 -2.39 -9.83 1.66
CA ALA A 162 -3.83 -9.57 1.76
C ALA A 162 -4.48 -9.52 0.38
N ALA A 163 -3.87 -8.81 -0.59
CA ALA A 163 -4.36 -8.75 -1.96
C ALA A 163 -4.46 -10.14 -2.62
N ALA A 164 -3.47 -11.01 -2.39
CA ALA A 164 -3.47 -12.38 -2.91
C ALA A 164 -4.49 -13.29 -2.19
N ALA A 165 -4.66 -13.14 -0.87
CA ALA A 165 -5.54 -13.98 -0.08
C ALA A 165 -7.04 -13.62 -0.20
N THR A 166 -7.35 -12.36 -0.51
CA THR A 166 -8.73 -11.86 -0.54
C THR A 166 -9.62 -12.60 -1.53
N PRO A 167 -9.25 -12.82 -2.82
CA PRO A 167 -10.11 -13.49 -3.78
C PRO A 167 -10.55 -14.88 -3.34
N PRO A 168 -9.67 -15.83 -2.96
CA PRO A 168 -10.10 -17.14 -2.54
C PRO A 168 -10.92 -17.15 -1.25
N ILE A 169 -10.59 -16.29 -0.27
CA ILE A 169 -11.34 -16.20 0.98
C ILE A 169 -12.75 -15.67 0.73
N VAL A 170 -12.89 -14.58 -0.06
CA VAL A 170 -14.20 -14.01 -0.38
C VAL A 170 -15.03 -14.98 -1.21
N ALA A 171 -14.44 -15.64 -2.21
CA ALA A 171 -15.14 -16.64 -3.02
C ALA A 171 -15.66 -17.82 -2.17
N LEU A 172 -14.84 -18.33 -1.24
CA LEU A 172 -15.25 -19.40 -0.30
C LEU A 172 -16.39 -18.92 0.61
N LEU A 173 -16.31 -17.71 1.16
CA LEU A 173 -17.37 -17.15 1.98
C LEU A 173 -18.66 -16.94 1.16
N MET A 174 -18.56 -16.42 -0.07
CA MET A 174 -19.72 -16.22 -0.94
C MET A 174 -20.45 -17.53 -1.25
N SER A 175 -19.70 -18.61 -1.51
CA SER A 175 -20.30 -19.91 -1.81
C SER A 175 -21.00 -20.54 -0.60
N SER A 176 -20.55 -20.22 0.63
CA SER A 176 -21.08 -20.81 1.87
C SER A 176 -22.18 -19.96 2.52
N VAL A 177 -22.06 -18.63 2.52
CA VAL A 177 -22.95 -17.75 3.29
C VAL A 177 -23.57 -16.59 2.48
N GLY A 178 -23.28 -16.51 1.17
CA GLY A 178 -23.75 -15.46 0.27
C GLY A 178 -22.87 -14.20 0.33
N TRP A 179 -22.96 -13.35 -0.72
CA TRP A 179 -22.09 -12.21 -0.89
C TRP A 179 -22.29 -11.12 0.18
N GLN A 180 -23.50 -10.91 0.68
CA GLN A 180 -23.77 -9.91 1.72
C GLN A 180 -23.00 -10.24 3.01
N LYS A 181 -23.06 -11.49 3.46
CA LYS A 181 -22.34 -11.94 4.63
C LYS A 181 -20.83 -11.99 4.37
N ALA A 182 -20.40 -12.40 3.18
CA ALA A 182 -18.99 -12.41 2.80
C ALA A 182 -18.36 -11.00 2.89
N LEU A 183 -19.06 -9.95 2.44
CA LEU A 183 -18.61 -8.56 2.56
C LEU A 183 -18.70 -8.01 4.00
N PHE A 184 -19.56 -8.57 4.83
CA PHE A 184 -19.66 -8.21 6.25
C PHE A 184 -18.50 -8.78 7.10
N TRP A 185 -17.99 -9.96 6.75
CA TRP A 185 -16.97 -10.67 7.51
C TRP A 185 -15.73 -9.83 7.90
N PRO A 186 -15.15 -8.99 7.01
CA PRO A 186 -14.01 -8.15 7.37
C PRO A 186 -14.27 -7.15 8.50
N ALA A 187 -15.54 -6.84 8.78
CA ALA A 187 -15.92 -5.97 9.87
C ALA A 187 -15.58 -6.58 11.24
N LEU A 188 -15.65 -7.91 11.40
CA LEU A 188 -15.38 -8.58 12.67
C LEU A 188 -13.93 -8.40 13.14
N PRO A 189 -12.89 -8.78 12.35
CA PRO A 189 -11.51 -8.50 12.74
C PRO A 189 -11.21 -7.00 12.81
N ALA A 190 -11.86 -6.16 11.97
CA ALA A 190 -11.67 -4.72 12.00
C ALA A 190 -12.05 -4.12 13.35
N ILE A 191 -13.26 -4.41 13.88
CA ILE A 191 -13.70 -3.84 15.16
C ILE A 191 -12.79 -4.27 16.32
N VAL A 192 -12.29 -5.52 16.29
CA VAL A 192 -11.34 -6.02 17.30
C VAL A 192 -10.02 -5.24 17.24
N VAL A 193 -9.45 -5.06 16.03
CA VAL A 193 -8.20 -4.32 15.86
C VAL A 193 -8.37 -2.85 16.25
N ILE A 194 -9.50 -2.21 15.90
CA ILE A 194 -9.81 -0.83 16.28
C ILE A 194 -9.88 -0.69 17.80
N ALA A 195 -10.63 -1.56 18.47
CA ALA A 195 -10.78 -1.52 19.91
C ALA A 195 -9.45 -1.73 20.64
N LEU A 196 -8.68 -2.73 20.22
CA LEU A 196 -7.36 -3.01 20.77
C LEU A 196 -6.38 -1.87 20.51
N TRP A 197 -6.40 -1.26 19.31
CA TRP A 197 -5.59 -0.09 19.01
C TRP A 197 -5.98 1.12 19.86
N ALA A 198 -7.25 1.44 19.95
CA ALA A 198 -7.73 2.56 20.77
C ALA A 198 -7.34 2.42 22.25
N TRP A 199 -7.27 1.19 22.76
CA TRP A 199 -6.83 0.90 24.11
C TRP A 199 -5.31 0.90 24.26
N TYR A 200 -4.59 0.16 23.39
CA TYR A 200 -3.15 -0.11 23.50
C TYR A 200 -2.28 0.91 22.77
N GLY A 201 -2.69 1.40 21.59
CA GLY A 201 -1.92 2.31 20.76
C GLY A 201 -1.55 3.61 21.46
N ARG A 202 -0.35 4.12 21.20
CA ARG A 202 0.13 5.44 21.66
C ARG A 202 0.87 6.12 20.54
N ASN A 203 0.92 7.45 20.57
CA ASN A 203 1.59 8.23 19.56
C ASN A 203 3.11 8.02 19.62
N THR A 204 3.66 8.06 20.83
CA THR A 204 5.09 7.94 21.09
C THR A 204 5.39 6.85 22.12
N PRO A 205 6.60 6.29 22.13
CA PRO A 205 7.03 5.31 23.12
C PRO A 205 6.96 5.83 24.55
N ASN A 206 7.24 7.12 24.78
CA ASN A 206 7.22 7.73 26.12
C ASN A 206 5.83 7.74 26.76
N GLU A 207 4.77 7.77 25.95
CA GLU A 207 3.39 7.74 26.43
C GLU A 207 2.93 6.33 26.83
N HIS A 208 3.70 5.30 26.50
CA HIS A 208 3.22 3.92 26.66
C HIS A 208 3.70 3.30 27.98
N PRO A 209 2.78 2.94 28.90
CA PRO A 209 3.13 2.50 30.27
C PRO A 209 3.93 1.20 30.32
N SER A 210 3.90 0.38 29.28
CA SER A 210 4.60 -0.92 29.23
C SER A 210 5.95 -0.86 28.52
N VAL A 211 6.40 0.31 28.07
CA VAL A 211 7.74 0.46 27.43
C VAL A 211 8.79 0.53 28.53
N SER A 212 9.80 -0.33 28.44
CA SER A 212 10.89 -0.35 29.42
C SER A 212 11.92 0.76 29.13
N ALA A 213 12.63 1.21 30.17
CA ALA A 213 13.75 2.16 30.03
C ALA A 213 14.83 1.67 29.04
N ALA A 214 15.06 0.36 29.00
CA ALA A 214 15.99 -0.25 28.05
C ALA A 214 15.48 -0.15 26.60
N GLU A 215 14.18 -0.30 26.37
CA GLU A 215 13.57 -0.11 25.04
C GLU A 215 13.63 1.37 24.59
N LEU A 216 13.41 2.32 25.51
CA LEU A 216 13.54 3.75 25.23
C LEU A 216 14.98 4.14 24.90
N ALA A 217 15.97 3.60 25.61
CA ALA A 217 17.39 3.89 25.36
C ALA A 217 17.88 3.42 23.98
N GLU A 218 17.16 2.48 23.35
CA GLU A 218 17.47 2.01 22.00
C GLU A 218 16.89 2.92 20.89
N LEU A 219 16.04 3.89 21.22
CA LEU A 219 15.38 4.75 20.24
C LEU A 219 16.20 6.03 19.98
N ASP A 220 15.89 6.71 18.88
CA ASP A 220 16.47 8.03 18.63
C ASP A 220 15.91 9.03 19.66
N PRO A 221 16.78 9.73 20.43
CA PRO A 221 16.32 10.75 21.38
C PRO A 221 15.43 11.83 20.76
N ARG A 222 15.57 12.10 19.45
CA ARG A 222 14.73 13.05 18.73
C ARG A 222 13.30 12.55 18.56
N SER A 223 13.10 11.26 18.33
CA SER A 223 11.77 10.67 18.19
C SER A 223 10.99 10.68 19.51
N LEU A 224 11.68 10.66 20.64
CA LEU A 224 11.08 10.69 21.98
C LEU A 224 10.50 12.06 22.36
N GLN A 225 10.91 13.12 21.68
CA GLN A 225 10.46 14.51 21.94
C GLN A 225 9.32 14.95 21.01
N GLN A 226 8.92 14.08 20.05
CA GLN A 226 7.86 14.40 19.12
C GLN A 226 6.50 14.34 19.80
N SER A 227 5.92 15.51 20.06
CA SER A 227 4.49 15.66 20.36
C SER A 227 3.72 15.93 19.07
N PRO A 228 2.41 15.64 19.01
CA PRO A 228 1.57 16.09 17.89
C PRO A 228 1.82 17.59 17.65
N THR A 229 2.39 17.90 16.50
CA THR A 229 2.79 19.29 16.20
C THR A 229 1.77 19.96 15.30
N THR A 230 1.40 21.19 15.65
CA THR A 230 0.68 22.07 14.74
C THR A 230 1.59 22.39 13.55
N ILE A 231 1.33 21.75 12.40
CA ILE A 231 2.08 22.08 11.17
C ILE A 231 1.65 23.46 10.71
N SER A 232 2.59 24.37 10.60
CA SER A 232 2.35 25.67 9.98
C SER A 232 2.22 25.51 8.46
N GLY A 233 1.42 26.36 7.81
CA GLY A 233 1.32 26.38 6.34
C GLY A 233 2.68 26.52 5.65
N ARG A 234 3.62 27.23 6.30
CA ARG A 234 5.00 27.37 5.82
C ARG A 234 5.73 26.00 5.75
N ARG A 235 5.59 25.15 6.76
CA ARG A 235 6.20 23.81 6.76
C ARG A 235 5.59 22.89 5.70
N ILE A 236 4.27 22.94 5.52
CA ILE A 236 3.59 22.23 4.43
C ILE A 236 4.19 22.64 3.08
N MET A 237 4.37 23.96 2.85
CA MET A 237 4.96 24.45 1.61
C MET A 237 6.41 24.02 1.44
N GLN A 238 7.20 23.93 2.53
CA GLN A 238 8.57 23.40 2.47
C GLN A 238 8.62 21.94 2.05
N VAL A 239 7.70 21.09 2.54
CA VAL A 239 7.58 19.69 2.11
C VAL A 239 7.21 19.61 0.62
N LEU A 240 6.18 20.36 0.20
CA LEU A 240 5.70 20.36 -1.18
C LEU A 240 6.72 20.93 -2.18
N ALA A 241 7.56 21.87 -1.76
CA ALA A 241 8.58 22.50 -2.61
C ALA A 241 9.94 21.78 -2.54
N ASN A 242 10.11 20.75 -1.68
CA ASN A 242 11.39 20.06 -1.56
C ASN A 242 11.69 19.25 -2.81
N ARG A 243 12.82 19.54 -3.46
CA ARG A 243 13.23 18.89 -4.72
C ARG A 243 13.31 17.37 -4.62
N SER A 244 13.85 16.83 -3.52
CA SER A 244 13.98 15.38 -3.34
C SER A 244 12.62 14.71 -3.16
N ILE A 245 11.70 15.33 -2.41
CA ILE A 245 10.31 14.85 -2.26
C ILE A 245 9.58 14.87 -3.60
N LEU A 246 9.71 15.94 -4.38
CA LEU A 246 9.09 16.02 -5.70
C LEU A 246 9.63 14.94 -6.65
N LEU A 247 10.95 14.75 -6.69
CA LEU A 247 11.57 13.70 -7.52
C LEU A 247 11.15 12.30 -7.08
N LEU A 248 11.10 12.04 -5.77
CA LEU A 248 10.56 10.80 -5.22
C LEU A 248 9.11 10.60 -5.66
N THR A 249 8.27 11.63 -5.55
CA THR A 249 6.87 11.57 -5.94
C THR A 249 6.69 11.27 -7.42
N VAL A 250 7.44 11.96 -8.31
CA VAL A 250 7.38 11.70 -9.76
C VAL A 250 7.89 10.30 -10.10
N SER A 251 8.98 9.85 -9.49
CA SER A 251 9.46 8.48 -9.65
C SER A 251 8.43 7.46 -9.18
N TYR A 252 7.70 7.77 -8.10
CA TYR A 252 6.67 6.89 -7.55
C TYR A 252 5.40 6.85 -8.43
N VAL A 253 5.04 7.96 -9.10
CA VAL A 253 4.04 7.96 -10.18
C VAL A 253 4.42 6.95 -11.27
N CYS A 254 5.67 7.00 -11.73
CA CYS A 254 6.18 6.11 -12.77
C CYS A 254 6.15 4.64 -12.33
N MET A 255 6.62 4.34 -11.12
CA MET A 255 6.60 2.99 -10.55
C MET A 255 5.17 2.47 -10.43
N ASN A 256 4.26 3.30 -9.95
CA ASN A 256 2.88 2.89 -9.71
C ASN A 256 2.07 2.66 -10.99
N TYR A 257 2.44 3.26 -12.13
CA TYR A 257 1.88 2.83 -13.41
C TYR A 257 2.10 1.33 -13.64
N VAL A 258 3.34 0.86 -13.44
CA VAL A 258 3.69 -0.58 -13.59
C VAL A 258 3.00 -1.43 -12.53
N PHE A 259 2.94 -0.92 -11.28
CA PHE A 259 2.21 -1.57 -10.18
C PHE A 259 0.75 -1.85 -10.56
N TYR A 260 0.03 -0.83 -11.01
CA TYR A 260 -1.38 -0.96 -11.41
C TYR A 260 -1.56 -1.74 -12.70
N LEU A 261 -0.61 -1.65 -13.65
CA LEU A 261 -0.60 -2.44 -14.87
C LEU A 261 -0.60 -3.95 -14.54
N ILE A 262 0.33 -4.40 -13.71
CA ILE A 262 0.41 -5.82 -13.32
C ILE A 262 -0.72 -6.17 -12.35
N GLY A 263 -0.93 -5.38 -11.30
CA GLY A 263 -1.87 -5.70 -10.22
C GLY A 263 -3.35 -5.76 -10.64
N ASN A 264 -3.79 -4.88 -11.57
CA ASN A 264 -5.19 -4.84 -11.99
C ASN A 264 -5.46 -5.54 -13.32
N TRP A 265 -4.47 -5.61 -14.21
CA TRP A 265 -4.69 -6.06 -15.57
C TRP A 265 -4.11 -7.45 -15.88
N CYS A 266 -3.31 -8.03 -14.98
CA CYS A 266 -2.70 -9.34 -15.21
C CYS A 266 -3.74 -10.41 -15.54
N PHE A 267 -4.84 -10.50 -14.76
CA PHE A 267 -5.90 -11.48 -15.02
C PHE A 267 -6.48 -11.35 -16.44
N LEU A 268 -6.86 -10.13 -16.82
CA LEU A 268 -7.46 -9.87 -18.13
C LEU A 268 -6.47 -10.15 -19.27
N TYR A 269 -5.21 -9.78 -19.08
CA TYR A 269 -4.12 -10.11 -20.01
C TYR A 269 -3.98 -11.63 -20.22
N LEU A 270 -4.05 -12.42 -19.15
CA LEU A 270 -3.96 -13.88 -19.25
C LEU A 270 -5.13 -14.46 -20.02
N VAL A 271 -6.35 -13.95 -19.81
CA VAL A 271 -7.55 -14.43 -20.53
C VAL A 271 -7.52 -13.98 -22.00
N GLN A 272 -7.30 -12.72 -22.28
CA GLN A 272 -7.47 -12.12 -23.62
C GLN A 272 -6.29 -12.40 -24.54
N GLU A 273 -5.07 -12.23 -24.03
CA GLU A 273 -3.86 -12.27 -24.84
C GLU A 273 -3.16 -13.66 -24.76
N ARG A 274 -3.27 -14.32 -23.62
CA ARG A 274 -2.62 -15.62 -23.39
C ARG A 274 -3.57 -16.81 -23.51
N HIS A 275 -4.89 -16.53 -23.69
CA HIS A 275 -5.94 -17.52 -23.96
C HIS A 275 -6.09 -18.59 -22.88
N PHE A 276 -5.71 -18.29 -21.64
CA PHE A 276 -6.01 -19.14 -20.50
C PHE A 276 -7.52 -19.12 -20.20
N ASN A 277 -8.05 -20.22 -19.70
CA ASN A 277 -9.42 -20.22 -19.21
C ASN A 277 -9.55 -19.38 -17.92
N ILE A 278 -10.76 -18.96 -17.60
CA ILE A 278 -11.04 -18.04 -16.47
C ILE A 278 -10.54 -18.59 -15.13
N LEU A 279 -10.75 -19.90 -14.88
CA LEU A 279 -10.35 -20.53 -13.62
C LEU A 279 -8.83 -20.59 -13.47
N GLU A 280 -8.14 -20.99 -14.53
CA GLU A 280 -6.68 -21.07 -14.58
C GLU A 280 -6.06 -19.68 -14.46
N SER A 281 -6.61 -18.67 -15.16
CA SER A 281 -6.20 -17.28 -15.04
C SER A 281 -6.35 -16.75 -13.61
N GLY A 282 -7.41 -17.13 -12.90
CA GLY A 282 -7.62 -16.77 -11.50
C GLY A 282 -6.50 -17.27 -10.58
N TRP A 283 -6.10 -18.52 -10.73
CA TRP A 283 -4.99 -19.08 -9.95
C TRP A 283 -3.64 -18.49 -10.34
N LEU A 284 -3.38 -18.33 -11.62
CA LEU A 284 -2.12 -17.77 -12.12
C LEU A 284 -1.96 -16.30 -11.75
N ALA A 285 -3.05 -15.51 -11.74
CA ALA A 285 -3.03 -14.09 -11.37
C ALA A 285 -2.72 -13.83 -9.87
N MET A 286 -2.76 -14.86 -9.02
CA MET A 286 -2.31 -14.74 -7.62
C MET A 286 -0.78 -14.74 -7.49
N ILE A 287 -0.05 -15.31 -8.46
CA ILE A 287 1.40 -15.50 -8.37
C ILE A 287 2.14 -14.16 -8.34
N PRO A 288 1.85 -13.16 -9.21
CA PRO A 288 2.52 -11.88 -9.17
C PRO A 288 2.38 -11.13 -7.83
N PRO A 289 1.20 -10.97 -7.20
CA PRO A 289 1.10 -10.33 -5.88
C PRO A 289 1.84 -11.08 -4.77
N LEU A 290 1.86 -12.43 -4.79
CA LEU A 290 2.65 -13.20 -3.83
C LEU A 290 4.15 -12.93 -3.98
N ALA A 291 4.64 -12.92 -5.22
CA ALA A 291 6.03 -12.60 -5.52
C ALA A 291 6.37 -11.15 -5.14
N ALA A 292 5.46 -10.22 -5.39
CA ALA A 292 5.56 -8.81 -5.02
C ALA A 292 5.70 -8.63 -3.49
N GLY A 293 4.89 -9.36 -2.71
CA GLY A 293 4.99 -9.35 -1.25
C GLY A 293 6.38 -9.78 -0.76
N LEU A 294 6.93 -10.85 -1.32
CA LEU A 294 8.30 -11.28 -1.02
C LEU A 294 9.32 -10.21 -1.44
N GLY A 295 9.12 -9.58 -2.61
CA GLY A 295 9.93 -8.47 -3.10
C GLY A 295 10.00 -7.31 -2.10
N GLY A 296 8.85 -6.84 -1.61
CA GLY A 296 8.77 -5.76 -0.62
C GLY A 296 9.55 -6.06 0.67
N GLY A 297 9.35 -7.26 1.22
CA GLY A 297 10.06 -7.69 2.43
C GLY A 297 11.58 -7.80 2.24
N ILE A 298 12.03 -8.37 1.11
CA ILE A 298 13.46 -8.51 0.77
C ILE A 298 14.05 -7.12 0.48
N GLY A 299 13.33 -6.27 -0.26
CA GLY A 299 13.78 -4.94 -0.66
C GLY A 299 14.09 -4.03 0.50
N GLY A 300 13.22 -4.01 1.53
CA GLY A 300 13.46 -3.24 2.75
C GLY A 300 14.78 -3.65 3.45
N LYS A 301 15.08 -4.95 3.50
CA LYS A 301 16.33 -5.45 4.06
C LYS A 301 17.54 -5.09 3.17
N LEU A 302 17.40 -5.21 1.86
CA LEU A 302 18.45 -4.82 0.91
C LEU A 302 18.80 -3.35 1.03
N VAL A 303 17.81 -2.46 1.10
CA VAL A 303 18.04 -1.03 1.32
C VAL A 303 18.82 -0.77 2.59
N ALA A 304 18.44 -1.41 3.71
CA ALA A 304 19.17 -1.24 4.97
C ALA A 304 20.64 -1.65 4.84
N VAL A 305 20.94 -2.80 4.22
CA VAL A 305 22.32 -3.26 3.96
C VAL A 305 23.09 -2.30 3.05
N LEU A 306 22.40 -1.76 2.01
CA LEU A 306 23.04 -0.80 1.09
C LEU A 306 23.32 0.54 1.78
N VAL A 307 22.42 1.01 2.66
CA VAL A 307 22.63 2.22 3.47
C VAL A 307 23.80 2.03 4.43
N ASP A 308 23.89 0.88 5.11
CA ASP A 308 25.00 0.58 6.02
C ASP A 308 26.36 0.53 5.29
N ARG A 309 26.35 0.04 4.03
CA ARG A 309 27.60 -0.15 3.26
C ARG A 309 28.04 1.09 2.47
N PHE A 310 27.09 1.84 1.90
CA PHE A 310 27.36 2.93 0.95
C PHE A 310 26.88 4.31 1.45
N GLY A 311 26.41 4.38 2.71
CA GLY A 311 25.83 5.59 3.29
C GLY A 311 24.41 5.88 2.79
N ILE A 312 23.74 6.83 3.45
CA ILE A 312 22.31 7.13 3.25
C ILE A 312 22.02 7.48 1.78
N ARG A 313 22.81 8.39 1.22
CA ARG A 313 22.59 8.90 -0.15
C ARG A 313 22.61 7.80 -1.20
N TRP A 314 23.67 7.02 -1.27
CA TRP A 314 23.83 5.97 -2.26
C TRP A 314 23.07 4.70 -1.91
N GLY A 315 22.95 4.39 -0.63
CA GLY A 315 22.20 3.22 -0.17
C GLY A 315 20.73 3.25 -0.62
N PHE A 316 20.07 4.41 -0.55
CA PHE A 316 18.71 4.56 -1.05
C PHE A 316 18.62 4.61 -2.58
N ARG A 317 19.63 5.15 -3.28
CA ARG A 317 19.61 5.31 -4.75
C ARG A 317 19.83 4.01 -5.51
N LEU A 318 20.78 3.19 -5.07
CA LEU A 318 21.28 2.05 -5.85
C LEU A 318 20.16 1.06 -6.19
N LEU A 319 19.32 0.72 -5.22
CA LEU A 319 18.29 -0.28 -5.45
C LEU A 319 17.26 0.17 -6.51
N PRO A 320 16.63 1.35 -6.42
CA PRO A 320 15.68 1.78 -7.45
C PRO A 320 16.31 2.03 -8.83
N MET A 321 17.54 2.51 -8.88
CA MET A 321 18.26 2.72 -10.14
C MET A 321 18.51 1.41 -10.89
N LEU A 322 18.58 0.28 -10.21
CA LEU A 322 18.76 -1.05 -10.80
C LEU A 322 17.42 -1.79 -10.95
N ALA A 323 16.59 -1.79 -9.93
CA ALA A 323 15.39 -2.61 -9.89
C ALA A 323 14.27 -2.06 -10.81
N LEU A 324 14.09 -0.73 -10.92
CA LEU A 324 13.06 -0.19 -11.82
C LEU A 324 13.33 -0.54 -13.28
N PRO A 325 14.55 -0.34 -13.85
CA PRO A 325 14.86 -0.78 -15.22
C PRO A 325 14.73 -2.29 -15.41
N THR A 326 15.16 -3.08 -14.40
CA THR A 326 15.06 -4.54 -14.45
C THR A 326 13.59 -4.98 -14.49
N SER A 327 12.71 -4.41 -13.67
CA SER A 327 11.28 -4.66 -13.74
C SER A 327 10.70 -4.28 -15.10
N GLY A 328 11.03 -3.09 -15.62
CA GLY A 328 10.63 -2.65 -16.96
C GLY A 328 11.08 -3.61 -18.07
N THR A 329 12.31 -4.12 -18.01
CA THR A 329 12.81 -5.13 -18.95
C THR A 329 12.05 -6.45 -18.84
N LEU A 330 11.77 -6.90 -17.61
CA LEU A 330 11.05 -8.17 -17.37
C LEU A 330 9.62 -8.14 -17.88
N ILE A 331 8.91 -7.01 -17.82
CA ILE A 331 7.57 -6.91 -18.41
C ILE A 331 7.63 -6.98 -19.94
N LEU A 332 8.64 -6.42 -20.59
CA LEU A 332 8.85 -6.59 -22.03
C LEU A 332 9.21 -8.04 -22.40
N VAL A 333 10.02 -8.70 -21.58
CA VAL A 333 10.31 -10.13 -21.75
C VAL A 333 9.01 -10.94 -21.65
N ALA A 334 8.17 -10.66 -20.66
CA ALA A 334 6.89 -11.36 -20.46
C ALA A 334 5.98 -11.28 -21.70
N VAL A 335 5.89 -10.10 -22.33
CA VAL A 335 5.03 -9.89 -23.51
C VAL A 335 5.56 -10.66 -24.72
N ASN A 336 6.88 -10.78 -24.87
CA ASN A 336 7.51 -11.41 -26.03
C ASN A 336 7.74 -12.92 -25.86
N LEU A 337 7.51 -13.49 -24.68
CA LEU A 337 7.62 -14.93 -24.46
C LEU A 337 6.46 -15.67 -25.13
N ASN A 338 6.77 -16.67 -25.95
CA ASN A 338 5.76 -17.55 -26.57
C ASN A 338 5.11 -18.48 -25.56
N ASN A 339 5.86 -18.94 -24.54
CA ASN A 339 5.33 -19.80 -23.49
C ASN A 339 4.46 -19.00 -22.52
N PRO A 340 3.14 -19.26 -22.41
CA PRO A 340 2.24 -18.51 -21.52
C PRO A 340 2.62 -18.59 -20.03
N TYR A 341 3.06 -19.77 -19.55
CA TYR A 341 3.49 -19.93 -18.16
C TYR A 341 4.82 -19.19 -17.88
N GLY A 342 5.73 -19.16 -18.88
CA GLY A 342 6.92 -18.35 -18.82
C GLY A 342 6.60 -16.84 -18.72
N ALA A 343 5.57 -16.39 -19.43
CA ALA A 343 5.08 -15.01 -19.33
C ALA A 343 4.57 -14.69 -17.92
N VAL A 344 3.79 -15.59 -17.30
CA VAL A 344 3.34 -15.44 -15.89
C VAL A 344 4.53 -15.35 -14.94
N GLY A 345 5.52 -16.23 -15.10
CA GLY A 345 6.74 -16.22 -14.29
C GLY A 345 7.53 -14.92 -14.44
N ALA A 346 7.65 -14.40 -15.67
CA ALA A 346 8.31 -13.13 -15.95
C ALA A 346 7.55 -11.93 -15.35
N LEU A 347 6.21 -11.90 -15.43
CA LEU A 347 5.38 -10.88 -14.77
C LEU A 347 5.49 -10.95 -13.24
N ALA A 348 5.51 -12.14 -12.67
CA ALA A 348 5.68 -12.33 -11.23
C ALA A 348 7.05 -11.82 -10.76
N LEU A 349 8.11 -12.14 -11.51
CA LEU A 349 9.45 -11.64 -11.21
C LEU A 349 9.55 -10.13 -11.42
N ALA A 350 8.93 -9.58 -12.47
CA ALA A 350 8.86 -8.15 -12.71
C ALA A 350 8.20 -7.41 -11.53
N TYR A 351 7.11 -7.95 -11.04
CA TYR A 351 6.38 -7.35 -9.90
C TYR A 351 7.16 -7.49 -8.59
N ALA A 352 7.81 -8.63 -8.34
CA ALA A 352 8.69 -8.81 -7.19
C ALA A 352 9.85 -7.80 -7.20
N VAL A 353 10.50 -7.62 -8.36
CA VAL A 353 11.61 -6.66 -8.53
C VAL A 353 11.12 -5.22 -8.40
N LEU A 354 9.92 -4.91 -8.89
CA LEU A 354 9.29 -3.60 -8.70
C LEU A 354 9.12 -3.28 -7.22
N GLU A 355 8.58 -4.21 -6.46
CA GLU A 355 8.27 -4.05 -5.03
C GLU A 355 9.51 -4.03 -4.13
N LEU A 356 10.68 -4.48 -4.60
CA LEU A 356 11.95 -4.27 -3.90
C LEU A 356 12.17 -2.78 -3.55
N ASN A 357 11.59 -1.87 -4.32
CA ASN A 357 11.80 -0.43 -4.19
C ASN A 357 10.98 0.24 -3.08
N GLU A 358 9.92 -0.39 -2.58
CA GLU A 358 9.02 0.20 -1.58
C GLU A 358 9.78 0.71 -0.35
N GLY A 359 10.67 -0.12 0.22
CA GLY A 359 11.51 0.28 1.34
C GLY A 359 12.41 1.49 1.05
N ALA A 360 12.84 1.66 -0.21
CA ALA A 360 13.64 2.82 -0.62
C ALA A 360 12.79 4.09 -0.73
N PHE A 361 11.63 4.04 -1.38
CA PHE A 361 10.74 5.21 -1.53
C PHE A 361 10.28 5.75 -0.19
N TRP A 362 9.71 4.90 0.64
CA TRP A 362 9.20 5.30 1.94
C TRP A 362 10.32 5.67 2.91
N GLY A 363 11.38 4.85 2.98
CA GLY A 363 12.52 5.11 3.84
C GLY A 363 13.23 6.42 3.51
N ALA A 364 13.53 6.69 2.23
CA ALA A 364 14.14 7.95 1.81
C ALA A 364 13.25 9.16 2.14
N THR A 365 11.93 9.04 1.93
CA THR A 365 10.97 10.09 2.28
C THR A 365 10.99 10.39 3.78
N MET A 366 11.01 9.35 4.62
CA MET A 366 11.11 9.49 6.09
C MET A 366 12.45 10.14 6.51
N TYR A 367 13.56 9.75 5.87
CA TYR A 367 14.89 10.36 6.16
C TYR A 367 14.94 11.85 5.80
N ILE A 368 14.30 12.25 4.68
CA ILE A 368 14.26 13.66 4.25
C ILE A 368 13.30 14.47 5.13
N ALA A 369 12.13 13.92 5.43
CA ALA A 369 11.04 14.65 6.07
C ALA A 369 11.17 14.74 7.59
N ARG A 370 11.72 13.72 8.24
CA ARG A 370 11.85 13.67 9.71
C ARG A 370 10.50 13.98 10.40
N SER A 371 10.43 15.02 11.22
CA SER A 371 9.21 15.43 11.95
C SER A 371 7.97 15.64 11.06
N ASP A 372 8.14 15.78 9.75
CA ASP A 372 7.07 15.98 8.77
C ASP A 372 6.75 14.71 7.95
N THR A 373 7.20 13.54 8.45
CA THR A 373 7.08 12.23 7.77
C THR A 373 5.67 11.92 7.29
N MET A 374 4.65 12.12 8.11
CA MET A 374 3.26 11.80 7.73
C MET A 374 2.78 12.64 6.54
N SER A 375 3.11 13.94 6.53
CA SER A 375 2.76 14.84 5.42
C SER A 375 3.54 14.50 4.15
N ALA A 376 4.85 14.26 4.26
CA ALA A 376 5.71 13.97 3.12
C ALA A 376 5.39 12.61 2.48
N THR A 377 5.15 11.58 3.29
CA THR A 377 4.70 10.27 2.79
C THR A 377 3.28 10.32 2.22
N GLY A 378 2.44 11.24 2.73
CA GLY A 378 1.15 11.57 2.11
C GLY A 378 1.31 12.14 0.70
N VAL A 379 2.26 13.05 0.48
CA VAL A 379 2.60 13.59 -0.86
C VAL A 379 3.11 12.47 -1.78
N LEU A 380 4.06 11.67 -1.31
CA LEU A 380 4.59 10.52 -2.05
C LEU A 380 3.46 9.59 -2.51
N ASN A 381 2.60 9.18 -1.59
CA ASN A 381 1.55 8.21 -1.87
C ASN A 381 0.41 8.79 -2.73
N THR A 382 0.11 10.10 -2.59
CA THR A 382 -0.76 10.81 -3.56
C THR A 382 -0.21 10.66 -4.98
N GLY A 383 1.11 10.87 -5.17
CA GLY A 383 1.77 10.65 -6.44
C GLY A 383 1.57 9.24 -6.98
N GLY A 384 1.84 8.22 -6.16
CA GLY A 384 1.63 6.83 -6.54
C GLY A 384 0.20 6.57 -7.06
N ASN A 385 -0.81 7.06 -6.33
CA ASN A 385 -2.20 6.89 -6.74
C ASN A 385 -2.57 7.68 -8.00
N ILE A 386 -1.95 8.84 -8.25
CA ILE A 386 -2.08 9.56 -9.54
C ILE A 386 -1.55 8.68 -10.68
N GLY A 387 -0.45 7.96 -10.48
CA GLY A 387 0.06 6.99 -11.45
C GLY A 387 -0.98 5.93 -11.82
N GLY A 388 -1.71 5.43 -10.83
CA GLY A 388 -2.84 4.51 -11.03
C GLY A 388 -4.05 5.15 -11.73
N LEU A 389 -4.48 6.35 -11.26
CA LEU A 389 -5.61 7.07 -11.84
C LEU A 389 -5.42 7.38 -13.33
N ILE A 390 -4.19 7.67 -13.75
CA ILE A 390 -3.84 7.91 -15.16
C ILE A 390 -3.60 6.59 -15.88
N GLY A 391 -2.90 5.66 -15.26
CA GLY A 391 -2.50 4.39 -15.88
C GLY A 391 -3.68 3.47 -16.19
N ILE A 392 -4.64 3.34 -15.27
CA ILE A 392 -5.78 2.44 -15.44
C ILE A 392 -6.58 2.73 -16.73
N PRO A 393 -7.01 3.97 -17.03
CA PRO A 393 -7.74 4.25 -18.27
C PRO A 393 -6.86 4.14 -19.52
N ILE A 394 -5.57 4.47 -19.45
CA ILE A 394 -4.64 4.28 -20.59
C ILE A 394 -4.53 2.79 -20.95
N VAL A 395 -4.32 1.93 -19.95
CA VAL A 395 -4.24 0.49 -20.18
C VAL A 395 -5.58 -0.07 -20.68
N ALA A 396 -6.71 0.39 -20.12
CA ALA A 396 -8.05 0.00 -20.58
C ALA A 396 -8.26 0.32 -22.06
N TYR A 397 -7.89 1.52 -22.49
CA TYR A 397 -8.02 1.96 -23.89
C TYR A 397 -7.14 1.13 -24.83
N LEU A 398 -5.88 0.93 -24.46
CA LEU A 398 -4.92 0.17 -25.28
C LEU A 398 -5.28 -1.32 -25.35
N SER A 399 -5.65 -1.93 -24.24
CA SER A 399 -6.02 -3.35 -24.19
C SER A 399 -7.35 -3.62 -24.92
N GLY A 400 -8.32 -2.71 -24.82
CA GLY A 400 -9.59 -2.79 -25.57
C GLY A 400 -9.39 -2.76 -27.10
N GLY A 401 -8.31 -2.13 -27.59
CA GLY A 401 -7.87 -2.15 -28.99
C GLY A 401 -6.94 -3.31 -29.33
N GLY A 402 -6.66 -4.23 -28.43
CA GLY A 402 -5.69 -5.33 -28.64
C GLY A 402 -4.20 -4.90 -28.56
N HIS A 403 -3.92 -3.67 -28.10
CA HIS A 403 -2.56 -3.12 -28.07
C HIS A 403 -1.86 -3.33 -26.72
N TRP A 404 -1.91 -4.56 -26.17
CA TRP A 404 -1.27 -4.91 -24.90
C TRP A 404 0.21 -4.55 -24.86
N THR A 405 0.96 -4.84 -25.93
CA THR A 405 2.39 -4.52 -26.02
C THR A 405 2.67 -3.04 -25.80
N ALA A 406 1.82 -2.13 -26.32
CA ALA A 406 1.99 -0.69 -26.12
C ALA A 406 1.86 -0.30 -24.64
N ALA A 407 0.90 -0.89 -23.90
CA ALA A 407 0.74 -0.65 -22.46
C ALA A 407 2.00 -1.05 -21.66
N PHE A 408 2.61 -2.19 -22.01
CA PHE A 408 3.84 -2.68 -21.36
C PHE A 408 5.07 -1.83 -21.75
N VAL A 409 5.16 -1.38 -23.00
CA VAL A 409 6.23 -0.45 -23.45
C VAL A 409 6.16 0.87 -22.68
N ILE A 410 4.97 1.46 -22.53
CA ILE A 410 4.78 2.67 -21.71
C ILE A 410 5.27 2.41 -20.28
N GLY A 411 4.89 1.29 -19.66
CA GLY A 411 5.34 0.90 -18.32
C GLY A 411 6.86 0.82 -18.22
N THR A 412 7.52 0.25 -19.23
CA THR A 412 8.98 0.16 -19.28
C THR A 412 9.63 1.55 -19.37
N VAL A 413 9.15 2.42 -20.26
CA VAL A 413 9.66 3.79 -20.39
C VAL A 413 9.49 4.56 -19.07
N LEU A 414 8.34 4.44 -18.43
CA LEU A 414 8.10 5.07 -17.13
C LEU A 414 9.02 4.49 -16.04
N ALA A 415 9.25 3.19 -16.01
CA ALA A 415 10.19 2.58 -15.06
C ALA A 415 11.61 3.12 -15.23
N LEU A 416 12.08 3.28 -16.48
CA LEU A 416 13.36 3.91 -16.80
C LEU A 416 13.41 5.37 -16.36
N LEU A 417 12.38 6.16 -16.65
CA LEU A 417 12.28 7.55 -16.20
C LEU A 417 12.29 7.64 -14.67
N GLY A 418 11.54 6.76 -14.00
CA GLY A 418 11.54 6.65 -12.54
C GLY A 418 12.94 6.41 -11.97
N ALA A 419 13.70 5.50 -12.58
CA ALA A 419 15.09 5.22 -12.18
C ALA A 419 16.01 6.44 -12.32
N VAL A 420 15.88 7.19 -13.42
CA VAL A 420 16.68 8.41 -13.67
C VAL A 420 16.42 9.48 -12.60
N MET A 421 15.17 9.61 -12.10
CA MET A 421 14.85 10.57 -11.03
C MET A 421 15.68 10.34 -9.77
N TRP A 422 16.04 9.08 -9.46
CA TRP A 422 16.84 8.75 -8.27
C TRP A 422 18.25 9.33 -8.30
N MET A 423 18.80 9.69 -9.46
CA MET A 423 20.09 10.41 -9.53
C MET A 423 20.04 11.79 -8.86
N GLY A 424 18.88 12.44 -8.86
CA GLY A 424 18.66 13.76 -8.28
C GLY A 424 18.22 13.77 -6.81
N ILE A 425 17.80 12.61 -6.25
CA ILE A 425 17.29 12.50 -4.87
C ILE A 425 18.45 12.46 -3.87
N ASP A 426 18.40 13.26 -2.83
CA ASP A 426 19.41 13.32 -1.78
C ASP A 426 18.75 13.11 -0.40
N ALA A 427 18.81 11.87 0.10
CA ALA A 427 18.21 11.49 1.36
C ALA A 427 19.01 11.94 2.60
N ASP A 428 20.26 12.41 2.42
CA ASP A 428 21.06 12.99 3.51
C ASP A 428 20.58 14.39 3.90
N LYS A 429 19.88 15.10 2.99
CA LYS A 429 19.43 16.46 3.22
C LYS A 429 18.01 16.46 3.78
N SER A 430 17.87 16.61 5.09
CA SER A 430 16.56 16.73 5.74
C SER A 430 15.94 18.13 5.57
N ILE A 431 14.62 18.19 5.68
CA ILE A 431 13.83 19.43 5.71
C ILE A 431 13.91 20.04 7.12
N GLY A 432 15.06 20.51 7.54
CA GLY A 432 15.25 21.26 8.80
C GLY A 432 15.23 20.38 10.03
#